data_794285f9380ae8c1b049aabfce9e3b43
#
_entry.id   794285f9380ae8c1b049aabfce9e3b43
#
_cell.length_a   1.000
_cell.length_b   1.000
_cell.length_c   1.000
_cell.angle_alpha   90.00
_cell.angle_beta   90.00
_cell.angle_gamma   90.00
#
_symmetry.space_group_name_H-M   'P 1'
#
loop_
_entity.id
_entity.type
_entity.pdbx_description
1 polymer ?
#
loop_
_entity_poly.entity_id
_entity_poly.type
_entity_poly.pdbx_seq_one_letter_code
_entity_poly.pdbx_strand_id
1 'polypeptide(L)'
;MPLAKERREVPGSLAALFRSVRPEPSGLGVVNKVADTLGVGSXNRFEGQLHSVPFRSPAEHSKPKSLGQQTAVVVTPSGHEVFTDTLNRICVRFHWDRLSQDGELGSCWLRMMQPSSGPDWGSVHVPRAGEEVVITFLDNDIDRPLVMGQVYGGHKPAWHSSGLMAGYKSKEVGGGGFNHWVMDDSTGQVRTQIHSSHGHTQLNLGYLIDQRGNNRGGLRGTGFELRTDAYGALRAQQGLYLSTWKRSGAQGAQIDASEAQQQLKNSEQRVKTLSD
;
A
#
# COMPACT_ATOMS: atom_id res chain seq x y z
N MET A 1 -10.36 -30.14 -28.31
CA MET A 1 -11.25 -30.90 -29.17
C MET A 1 -11.48 -32.25 -28.49
N PRO A 2 -12.71 -32.60 -28.07
CA PRO A 2 -12.89 -33.85 -27.36
C PRO A 2 -12.86 -35.01 -28.32
N LEU A 3 -11.84 -35.82 -28.22
CA LEU A 3 -11.68 -37.05 -29.04
C LEU A 3 -12.89 -37.96 -28.98
N ALA A 4 -13.79 -37.79 -28.01
CA ALA A 4 -14.97 -38.62 -27.85
C ALA A 4 -16.05 -38.37 -28.90
N LYS A 5 -16.12 -37.19 -29.50
CA LYS A 5 -17.15 -36.89 -30.52
C LYS A 5 -16.79 -37.48 -31.89
N GLU A 6 -15.52 -37.61 -32.20
CA GLU A 6 -15.09 -38.17 -33.47
C GLU A 6 -15.25 -39.69 -33.56
N ARG A 7 -15.31 -40.37 -32.40
CA ARG A 7 -15.44 -41.82 -32.38
C ARG A 7 -16.81 -42.34 -32.85
N ARG A 8 -17.86 -41.51 -32.88
CA ARG A 8 -19.22 -41.95 -33.28
C ARG A 8 -19.41 -42.04 -34.79
N GLU A 9 -18.49 -41.47 -35.56
CA GLU A 9 -18.62 -41.39 -37.00
C GLU A 9 -17.59 -42.22 -37.78
N VAL A 10 -16.77 -42.99 -37.05
CA VAL A 10 -15.70 -43.79 -37.67
C VAL A 10 -16.31 -45.09 -38.24
N PRO A 11 -16.01 -45.44 -39.51
CA PRO A 11 -16.49 -46.71 -40.10
C PRO A 11 -16.08 -47.91 -39.26
N GLY A 12 -16.84 -48.96 -39.33
CA GLY A 12 -16.67 -50.16 -38.49
C GLY A 12 -15.28 -50.77 -38.53
N SER A 13 -14.57 -50.63 -39.63
CA SER A 13 -13.18 -51.13 -39.79
C SER A 13 -12.20 -50.36 -38.89
N LEU A 14 -12.38 -49.04 -38.72
CA LEU A 14 -11.55 -48.23 -37.85
C LEU A 14 -11.87 -48.48 -36.37
N ALA A 15 -13.14 -48.75 -36.06
CA ALA A 15 -13.52 -49.10 -34.68
C ALA A 15 -12.88 -50.40 -34.21
N ALA A 16 -12.71 -51.35 -35.10
CA ALA A 16 -12.04 -52.60 -34.81
C ALA A 16 -10.52 -52.39 -34.55
N LEU A 17 -9.92 -51.51 -35.34
CA LEU A 17 -8.50 -51.16 -35.17
C LEU A 17 -8.22 -50.47 -33.80
N PHE A 18 -9.11 -49.59 -33.40
CA PHE A 18 -8.96 -48.93 -32.10
C PHE A 18 -9.12 -49.92 -30.92
N ARG A 19 -9.88 -51.00 -31.10
CA ARG A 19 -10.04 -52.04 -30.06
C ARG A 19 -8.80 -52.90 -29.89
N SER A 20 -7.92 -52.97 -30.91
CA SER A 20 -6.72 -53.78 -30.86
C SER A 20 -5.53 -53.11 -30.19
N VAL A 21 -5.62 -51.78 -29.88
CA VAL A 21 -4.56 -51.06 -29.25
C VAL A 21 -4.60 -51.35 -27.75
N ARG A 22 -3.57 -52.03 -27.26
CA ARG A 22 -3.38 -52.22 -25.80
C ARG A 22 -2.90 -50.91 -25.19
N PRO A 23 -3.57 -50.38 -24.20
CA PRO A 23 -3.06 -49.17 -23.55
C PRO A 23 -1.77 -49.52 -22.79
N GLU A 24 -0.76 -48.68 -22.96
CA GLU A 24 0.42 -48.68 -22.12
C GLU A 24 0.01 -48.42 -20.66
N PRO A 25 0.84 -48.75 -19.65
CA PRO A 25 0.52 -48.47 -18.25
C PRO A 25 0.26 -47.00 -17.99
N SER A 26 0.74 -46.10 -18.85
CA SER A 26 0.50 -44.67 -18.78
C SER A 26 -0.92 -44.25 -19.25
N GLY A 27 -1.68 -45.17 -19.81
CA GLY A 27 -3.02 -44.89 -20.38
C GLY A 27 -2.98 -44.27 -21.77
N LEU A 28 -1.77 -44.15 -22.36
CA LEU A 28 -1.61 -43.60 -23.71
C LEU A 28 -1.38 -44.74 -24.69
N GLY A 29 -2.14 -44.76 -25.75
CA GLY A 29 -1.98 -45.69 -26.86
C GLY A 29 -1.60 -44.98 -28.15
N VAL A 30 -0.53 -45.43 -28.79
CA VAL A 30 -0.09 -44.82 -30.06
C VAL A 30 -0.53 -45.73 -31.20
N VAL A 31 -1.28 -45.18 -32.12
CA VAL A 31 -1.77 -45.91 -33.33
C VAL A 31 -0.97 -45.41 -34.53
N ASN A 32 0.08 -46.18 -34.90
CA ASN A 32 0.96 -45.82 -36.00
C ASN A 32 0.57 -46.48 -37.34
N LYS A 33 -0.41 -47.42 -37.34
CA LYS A 33 -0.68 -48.24 -38.52
C LYS A 33 -1.97 -47.94 -39.29
N VAL A 34 -2.64 -46.85 -39.01
CA VAL A 34 -3.92 -46.54 -39.67
C VAL A 34 -3.72 -46.21 -41.17
N ALA A 35 -2.63 -45.51 -41.47
CA ALA A 35 -2.37 -45.08 -42.86
C ALA A 35 -2.03 -46.27 -43.77
N ASP A 36 -1.27 -47.24 -43.32
CA ASP A 36 -0.88 -48.40 -44.12
C ASP A 36 -2.06 -49.31 -44.40
N THR A 37 -3.02 -49.42 -43.49
CA THR A 37 -4.19 -50.29 -43.65
C THR A 37 -5.21 -49.71 -44.59
N LEU A 38 -5.29 -48.36 -44.70
CA LEU A 38 -6.29 -47.68 -45.55
C LEU A 38 -5.74 -47.23 -46.88
N GLY A 39 -4.44 -47.45 -47.17
CA GLY A 39 -3.83 -47.10 -48.47
C GLY A 39 -3.80 -45.61 -48.73
N VAL A 40 -3.79 -44.77 -47.68
CA VAL A 40 -3.77 -43.31 -47.80
C VAL A 40 -2.33 -42.81 -47.77
N GLY A 41 -2.00 -41.96 -48.70
CA GLY A 41 -0.62 -41.48 -48.86
C GLY A 41 -0.09 -40.52 -47.81
N SER A 42 -0.69 -40.47 -46.64
CA SER A 42 -0.22 -39.58 -45.58
C SER A 42 -0.32 -40.20 -44.16
N UNK A 43 0.54 -40.27 -43.36
CA UNK A 43 0.60 -40.75 -42.37
C UNK A 43 0.22 -39.97 -41.44
N ASN A 44 -0.63 -40.07 -40.87
CA ASN A 44 -1.15 -39.35 -39.72
C ASN A 44 -0.81 -40.13 -38.44
N ARG A 45 -0.20 -39.47 -37.55
CA ARG A 45 0.09 -40.06 -36.24
C ARG A 45 -0.94 -39.56 -35.24
N PHE A 46 -1.55 -40.47 -34.50
CA PHE A 46 -2.56 -40.16 -33.50
C PHE A 46 -2.08 -40.65 -32.14
N GLU A 47 -2.26 -39.84 -31.11
CA GLU A 47 -2.12 -40.27 -29.75
C GLU A 47 -3.48 -40.19 -29.08
N GLY A 48 -3.91 -41.27 -28.46
CA GLY A 48 -5.22 -41.32 -27.84
C GLY A 48 -5.12 -41.90 -26.44
N GLN A 49 -6.01 -41.49 -25.57
CA GLN A 49 -6.13 -42.06 -24.24
C GLN A 49 -7.55 -42.48 -23.94
N LEU A 50 -7.74 -43.35 -22.97
CA LEU A 50 -9.06 -43.84 -22.59
C LEU A 50 -9.92 -42.65 -22.13
N HIS A 51 -11.19 -42.65 -22.53
CA HIS A 51 -12.14 -41.61 -22.17
C HIS A 51 -12.29 -41.45 -20.66
N SER A 52 -12.08 -42.52 -19.88
CA SER A 52 -12.17 -42.51 -18.44
C SER A 52 -10.96 -41.81 -17.75
N VAL A 53 -9.88 -41.57 -18.50
CA VAL A 53 -8.68 -40.90 -17.95
C VAL A 53 -8.76 -39.42 -18.34
N PRO A 54 -8.85 -38.49 -17.37
CA PRO A 54 -8.90 -37.06 -17.72
C PRO A 54 -7.64 -36.65 -18.50
N PHE A 55 -7.81 -36.03 -19.64
CA PHE A 55 -6.69 -35.50 -20.40
C PHE A 55 -6.07 -34.32 -19.65
N ARG A 56 -4.76 -34.37 -19.48
CA ARG A 56 -3.96 -33.24 -18.98
C ARG A 56 -2.83 -33.00 -19.96
N SER A 57 -2.75 -31.78 -20.43
CA SER A 57 -1.68 -31.41 -21.35
C SER A 57 -0.33 -31.58 -20.64
N PRO A 58 0.67 -32.18 -21.32
CA PRO A 58 1.99 -32.26 -20.72
C PRO A 58 2.60 -30.86 -20.52
N ALA A 59 3.46 -30.72 -19.51
CA ALA A 59 4.15 -29.47 -19.21
C ALA A 59 5.36 -29.32 -20.15
N GLU A 60 5.07 -28.99 -21.41
CA GLU A 60 6.11 -28.88 -22.46
C GLU A 60 6.95 -27.60 -22.29
N HIS A 61 6.39 -26.59 -21.65
CA HIS A 61 7.08 -25.31 -21.46
C HIS A 61 7.08 -24.94 -19.99
N SER A 62 8.19 -24.35 -19.53
CA SER A 62 8.28 -23.85 -18.17
C SER A 62 7.33 -22.66 -17.99
N LYS A 63 6.77 -22.52 -16.78
CA LYS A 63 5.91 -21.37 -16.43
C LYS A 63 6.71 -20.08 -16.61
N PRO A 64 6.14 -19.04 -17.23
CA PRO A 64 6.83 -17.76 -17.35
C PRO A 64 7.20 -17.19 -15.98
N LYS A 65 8.33 -16.51 -15.91
CA LYS A 65 8.84 -15.90 -14.68
C LYS A 65 9.06 -14.41 -14.87
N SER A 66 8.80 -13.63 -13.84
CA SER A 66 9.18 -12.22 -13.81
C SER A 66 10.61 -12.12 -13.27
N LEU A 67 11.50 -11.54 -14.05
CA LEU A 67 12.92 -11.45 -13.68
C LEU A 67 13.23 -10.21 -12.82
N GLY A 68 12.22 -9.38 -12.51
CA GLY A 68 12.43 -8.19 -11.69
C GLY A 68 11.12 -7.54 -11.30
N GLN A 69 11.23 -6.43 -10.58
CA GLN A 69 10.08 -5.62 -10.23
C GLN A 69 9.55 -4.87 -11.46
N GLN A 70 8.28 -4.52 -11.40
CA GLN A 70 7.64 -3.69 -12.42
C GLN A 70 6.87 -2.57 -11.72
N THR A 71 6.63 -1.46 -12.41
CA THR A 71 5.72 -0.45 -11.89
C THR A 71 4.36 -0.58 -12.57
N ALA A 72 3.36 -0.10 -11.85
CA ALA A 72 1.97 -0.14 -12.31
C ALA A 72 1.22 1.04 -11.69
N VAL A 73 0.08 1.38 -12.28
CA VAL A 73 -0.75 2.50 -11.80
C VAL A 73 -1.97 1.93 -11.09
N VAL A 74 -2.30 2.47 -9.92
CA VAL A 74 -3.48 2.06 -9.16
C VAL A 74 -4.73 2.45 -9.94
N VAL A 75 -5.67 1.50 -10.10
CA VAL A 75 -6.93 1.73 -10.80
C VAL A 75 -8.12 1.48 -9.89
N THR A 76 -9.18 2.23 -10.12
CA THR A 76 -10.42 2.16 -9.36
C THR A 76 -11.60 2.28 -10.33
N PRO A 77 -12.78 1.82 -9.95
CA PRO A 77 -13.97 2.11 -10.78
C PRO A 77 -14.16 3.61 -10.96
N SER A 78 -14.77 3.99 -12.07
CA SER A 78 -14.96 5.39 -12.42
C SER A 78 -15.63 6.16 -11.26
N GLY A 79 -15.10 7.33 -10.94
CA GLY A 79 -15.60 8.18 -9.88
C GLY A 79 -15.09 7.87 -8.47
N HIS A 80 -14.30 6.82 -8.30
CA HIS A 80 -13.75 6.44 -7.00
C HIS A 80 -12.28 6.81 -6.89
N GLU A 81 -11.93 7.60 -5.89
CA GLU A 81 -10.53 7.94 -5.60
C GLU A 81 -9.82 6.83 -4.83
N VAL A 82 -10.58 6.07 -4.02
CA VAL A 82 -10.09 4.94 -3.24
C VAL A 82 -11.02 3.75 -3.48
N PHE A 83 -10.44 2.58 -3.72
CA PHE A 83 -11.22 1.35 -3.88
C PHE A 83 -10.40 0.17 -3.37
N THR A 84 -10.91 -0.49 -2.33
CA THR A 84 -10.23 -1.64 -1.71
C THR A 84 -11.28 -2.69 -1.29
N ASP A 85 -10.80 -3.88 -1.03
CA ASP A 85 -11.60 -4.91 -0.38
C ASP A 85 -11.38 -4.89 1.15
N THR A 86 -11.94 -5.88 1.85
CA THR A 86 -11.85 -5.98 3.31
C THR A 86 -10.43 -6.20 3.84
N LEU A 87 -9.49 -6.53 2.95
CA LEU A 87 -8.08 -6.74 3.32
C LEU A 87 -7.19 -5.56 2.87
N ASN A 88 -7.81 -4.45 2.46
CA ASN A 88 -7.12 -3.26 1.93
C ASN A 88 -6.23 -3.58 0.72
N ARG A 89 -6.64 -4.59 -0.08
CA ARG A 89 -5.97 -4.90 -1.34
C ARG A 89 -6.40 -3.90 -2.40
N ILE A 90 -5.55 -3.71 -3.41
CA ILE A 90 -5.79 -2.75 -4.50
C ILE A 90 -5.73 -3.46 -5.85
N CYS A 91 -6.24 -2.80 -6.87
CA CYS A 91 -6.11 -3.22 -8.25
C CYS A 91 -5.19 -2.25 -8.98
N VAL A 92 -4.44 -2.75 -9.96
CA VAL A 92 -3.48 -1.94 -10.71
C VAL A 92 -3.60 -2.24 -12.21
N ARG A 93 -3.10 -1.30 -13.01
CA ARG A 93 -2.91 -1.52 -14.45
C ARG A 93 -1.41 -1.40 -14.74
N PHE A 94 -0.84 -2.45 -15.31
CA PHE A 94 0.56 -2.44 -15.72
C PHE A 94 0.74 -1.56 -16.95
N HIS A 95 1.92 -0.97 -17.11
CA HIS A 95 2.19 -0.06 -18.23
C HIS A 95 2.13 -0.76 -19.60
N TRP A 96 2.36 -2.06 -19.64
CA TRP A 96 2.27 -2.85 -20.88
C TRP A 96 0.86 -3.30 -21.21
N ASP A 97 -0.10 -3.13 -20.30
CA ASP A 97 -1.49 -3.55 -20.54
C ASP A 97 -2.17 -2.55 -21.49
N ARG A 98 -2.42 -3.03 -22.70
CA ARG A 98 -3.05 -2.23 -23.76
C ARG A 98 -4.55 -2.48 -23.87
N LEU A 99 -5.07 -3.47 -23.15
CA LEU A 99 -6.45 -3.91 -23.32
C LEU A 99 -7.38 -3.31 -22.29
N SER A 100 -6.91 -3.06 -21.06
CA SER A 100 -7.74 -2.49 -20.01
C SER A 100 -8.07 -1.02 -20.33
N GLN A 101 -9.34 -0.66 -20.17
CA GLN A 101 -9.80 0.71 -20.36
C GLN A 101 -9.85 1.47 -19.04
N ASP A 102 -9.94 2.78 -19.13
CA ASP A 102 -10.04 3.62 -17.93
C ASP A 102 -11.33 3.31 -17.18
N GLY A 103 -11.22 3.13 -15.87
CA GLY A 103 -12.35 2.75 -15.02
C GLY A 103 -12.53 1.25 -14.87
N GLU A 104 -11.75 0.45 -15.59
CA GLU A 104 -11.73 -1.01 -15.41
C GLU A 104 -10.66 -1.40 -14.40
N LEU A 105 -10.94 -2.50 -13.68
CA LEU A 105 -9.94 -3.06 -12.77
C LEU A 105 -8.98 -3.92 -13.58
N GLY A 106 -7.78 -3.43 -13.81
CA GLY A 106 -6.80 -4.05 -14.70
C GLY A 106 -6.13 -5.29 -14.15
N SER A 107 -6.35 -5.62 -12.88
CA SER A 107 -5.70 -6.77 -12.24
C SER A 107 -6.62 -7.45 -11.25
N CYS A 108 -6.18 -8.60 -10.72
CA CYS A 108 -6.74 -9.16 -9.50
C CYS A 108 -6.42 -8.24 -8.31
N TRP A 109 -6.98 -8.58 -7.14
CA TRP A 109 -6.69 -7.88 -5.89
C TRP A 109 -5.26 -8.19 -5.43
N LEU A 110 -4.43 -7.15 -5.32
CA LEU A 110 -3.04 -7.27 -4.90
C LEU A 110 -2.88 -6.84 -3.45
N ARG A 111 -2.23 -7.69 -2.65
CA ARG A 111 -1.84 -7.33 -1.28
C ARG A 111 -0.74 -6.28 -1.33
N MET A 112 -0.72 -5.41 -0.32
CA MET A 112 0.29 -4.37 -0.21
C MET A 112 1.15 -4.58 1.04
N MET A 113 2.46 -4.46 0.88
CA MET A 113 3.40 -4.48 1.99
C MET A 113 3.21 -3.23 2.85
N GLN A 114 3.18 -3.40 4.16
CA GLN A 114 3.11 -2.31 5.12
C GLN A 114 4.35 -2.38 6.01
N PRO A 115 4.86 -1.23 6.51
CA PRO A 115 6.00 -1.24 7.42
C PRO A 115 5.78 -2.08 8.67
N SER A 116 4.55 -2.21 9.12
CA SER A 116 4.21 -2.98 10.31
C SER A 116 2.79 -3.50 10.16
N SER A 117 2.55 -4.77 10.47
CA SER A 117 1.21 -5.37 10.36
C SER A 117 1.02 -6.48 11.38
N GLY A 118 -0.13 -6.47 12.07
CA GLY A 118 -0.53 -7.50 13.02
C GLY A 118 -2.03 -7.46 13.25
N PRO A 119 -2.57 -8.37 14.05
CA PRO A 119 -4.01 -8.39 14.30
C PRO A 119 -4.42 -7.16 15.12
N ASP A 120 -5.22 -6.30 14.51
CA ASP A 120 -5.76 -5.07 15.10
C ASP A 120 -4.70 -4.00 15.44
N TRP A 121 -3.47 -4.10 14.84
CA TRP A 121 -2.43 -3.08 15.02
C TRP A 121 -1.51 -3.06 13.80
N GLY A 122 -0.80 -1.95 13.63
CA GLY A 122 0.14 -1.77 12.54
C GLY A 122 -0.10 -0.47 11.78
N SER A 123 0.56 -0.33 10.64
CA SER A 123 0.38 0.81 9.76
C SER A 123 -0.57 0.44 8.62
N VAL A 124 -1.39 1.41 8.22
CA VAL A 124 -2.28 1.24 7.07
C VAL A 124 -2.10 2.45 6.16
N HIS A 125 -1.66 2.19 4.94
CA HIS A 125 -1.54 3.23 3.92
C HIS A 125 -1.99 2.62 2.59
N VAL A 126 -3.09 3.15 2.04
CA VAL A 126 -3.67 2.62 0.81
C VAL A 126 -3.39 3.61 -0.32
N PRO A 127 -2.70 3.18 -1.39
CA PRO A 127 -2.51 4.01 -2.57
C PRO A 127 -3.84 4.35 -3.24
N ARG A 128 -3.90 5.52 -3.86
CA ARG A 128 -5.11 6.03 -4.49
C ARG A 128 -5.04 5.95 -6.01
N ALA A 129 -6.19 6.11 -6.63
CA ALA A 129 -6.32 6.08 -8.09
C ALA A 129 -5.26 6.95 -8.76
N GLY A 130 -4.57 6.37 -9.74
CA GLY A 130 -3.56 7.07 -10.52
C GLY A 130 -2.19 7.16 -9.85
N GLU A 131 -2.01 6.65 -8.64
CA GLU A 131 -0.69 6.61 -8.00
C GLU A 131 0.12 5.44 -8.54
N GLU A 132 1.43 5.62 -8.63
CA GLU A 132 2.34 4.61 -9.16
C GLU A 132 2.88 3.76 -8.02
N VAL A 133 2.84 2.44 -8.22
CA VAL A 133 3.29 1.45 -7.24
C VAL A 133 4.31 0.51 -7.88
N VAL A 134 5.19 -0.03 -7.04
CA VAL A 134 6.17 -1.05 -7.44
C VAL A 134 5.61 -2.42 -7.08
N ILE A 135 5.59 -3.31 -8.07
CA ILE A 135 5.11 -4.69 -7.94
C ILE A 135 6.30 -5.63 -7.97
N THR A 136 6.39 -6.50 -6.99
CA THR A 136 7.30 -7.64 -7.01
C THR A 136 6.49 -8.93 -7.18
N PHE A 137 7.18 -10.01 -7.57
CA PHE A 137 6.54 -11.31 -7.79
C PHE A 137 7.25 -12.32 -6.90
N LEU A 138 6.52 -12.90 -5.93
CA LEU A 138 7.09 -13.85 -4.98
C LEU A 138 7.60 -15.09 -5.74
N ASP A 139 8.84 -15.47 -5.48
CA ASP A 139 9.53 -16.58 -6.17
C ASP A 139 9.61 -16.38 -7.69
N ASN A 140 9.55 -15.15 -8.15
CA ASN A 140 9.49 -14.77 -9.57
C ASN A 140 8.25 -15.33 -10.29
N ASP A 141 7.23 -15.75 -9.54
CA ASP A 141 6.01 -16.36 -10.07
C ASP A 141 5.02 -15.24 -10.47
N ILE A 142 4.71 -15.15 -11.77
CA ILE A 142 3.84 -14.10 -12.30
C ILE A 142 2.42 -14.13 -11.68
N ASP A 143 2.01 -15.25 -11.08
CA ASP A 143 0.71 -15.37 -10.43
C ASP A 143 0.74 -14.97 -8.95
N ARG A 144 1.89 -14.51 -8.44
CA ARG A 144 2.04 -14.14 -7.03
C ARG A 144 2.56 -12.70 -6.87
N PRO A 145 1.81 -11.70 -7.43
CA PRO A 145 2.22 -10.30 -7.31
C PRO A 145 2.00 -9.76 -5.90
N LEU A 146 2.87 -8.83 -5.50
CA LEU A 146 2.81 -8.14 -4.21
C LEU A 146 3.25 -6.69 -4.42
N VAL A 147 2.46 -5.73 -3.92
CA VAL A 147 2.82 -4.31 -3.98
C VAL A 147 3.86 -4.02 -2.89
N MET A 148 5.04 -3.55 -3.28
CA MET A 148 6.13 -3.22 -2.35
C MET A 148 6.01 -1.82 -1.78
N GLY A 149 5.44 -0.88 -2.53
CA GLY A 149 5.34 0.51 -2.11
C GLY A 149 4.99 1.43 -3.26
N GLN A 150 5.12 2.73 -3.02
CA GLN A 150 4.78 3.77 -3.97
C GLN A 150 6.02 4.53 -4.40
N VAL A 151 5.98 5.11 -5.60
CA VAL A 151 7.04 5.99 -6.10
C VAL A 151 6.42 7.28 -6.59
N TYR A 152 7.12 8.39 -6.37
CA TYR A 152 6.76 9.66 -7.01
C TYR A 152 7.23 9.64 -8.46
N GLY A 153 6.44 10.20 -9.34
CA GLY A 153 6.77 10.29 -10.75
C GLY A 153 6.73 11.72 -11.25
N GLY A 154 7.11 11.91 -12.50
CA GLY A 154 7.17 13.24 -13.11
C GLY A 154 5.82 13.96 -13.14
N HIS A 155 4.74 13.20 -13.25
CA HIS A 155 3.38 13.76 -13.26
C HIS A 155 2.78 13.90 -11.87
N LYS A 156 3.38 13.25 -10.86
CA LYS A 156 2.90 13.29 -9.47
C LYS A 156 4.10 13.46 -8.54
N PRO A 157 4.66 14.67 -8.45
CA PRO A 157 5.84 14.92 -7.62
C PRO A 157 5.49 14.84 -6.14
N ALA A 158 6.53 14.74 -5.30
CA ALA A 158 6.39 14.79 -3.85
C ALA A 158 5.74 16.11 -3.42
N TRP A 159 5.06 16.08 -2.26
CA TRP A 159 4.37 17.26 -1.72
C TRP A 159 5.34 18.37 -1.32
N HIS A 160 6.63 18.10 -1.28
CA HIS A 160 7.69 19.11 -1.20
C HIS A 160 8.95 18.57 -1.90
N SER A 161 9.81 19.47 -2.33
CA SER A 161 11.02 19.14 -3.06
C SER A 161 12.31 19.47 -2.31
N SER A 162 12.19 20.04 -1.09
CA SER A 162 13.34 20.31 -0.24
C SER A 162 13.85 19.02 0.39
N GLY A 163 15.13 18.75 0.31
CA GLY A 163 15.75 17.62 1.00
C GLY A 163 15.85 17.80 2.51
N LEU A 164 15.42 18.95 3.03
CA LEU A 164 15.48 19.27 4.46
C LEU A 164 14.21 18.91 5.20
N MET A 165 13.11 18.61 4.49
CA MET A 165 11.82 18.32 5.09
C MET A 165 11.46 16.86 4.90
N ALA A 166 10.95 16.23 5.97
CA ALA A 166 10.47 14.86 5.98
C ALA A 166 9.10 14.81 6.66
N GLY A 167 8.34 13.74 6.43
CA GLY A 167 7.07 13.56 7.11
C GLY A 167 6.00 12.92 6.24
N TYR A 168 4.76 13.06 6.68
CA TYR A 168 3.59 12.48 6.03
C TYR A 168 2.57 13.56 5.77
N LYS A 169 1.91 13.48 4.62
CA LYS A 169 0.79 14.35 4.30
C LYS A 169 -0.32 13.53 3.65
N SER A 170 -1.50 13.55 4.26
CA SER A 170 -2.68 12.90 3.68
C SER A 170 -3.40 13.87 2.75
N LYS A 171 -4.41 13.34 2.06
CA LYS A 171 -5.29 14.13 1.20
C LYS A 171 -6.74 13.72 1.51
N GLU A 172 -7.60 14.70 1.67
CA GLU A 172 -9.03 14.48 1.83
C GLU A 172 -9.59 13.76 0.60
N VAL A 173 -10.41 12.74 0.80
CA VAL A 173 -11.08 12.05 -0.32
C VAL A 173 -12.15 12.98 -0.89
N GLY A 174 -12.04 13.26 -2.19
CA GLY A 174 -12.99 14.13 -2.88
C GLY A 174 -12.87 15.60 -2.54
N GLY A 175 -11.87 15.99 -1.75
CA GLY A 175 -11.72 17.37 -1.31
C GLY A 175 -10.31 17.91 -1.39
N GLY A 176 -10.10 19.11 -0.80
CA GLY A 176 -8.79 19.78 -0.79
C GLY A 176 -8.10 19.78 0.56
N GLY A 177 -8.73 19.21 1.59
CA GLY A 177 -8.17 19.18 2.94
C GLY A 177 -7.05 18.15 3.07
N PHE A 178 -6.33 18.25 4.20
CA PHE A 178 -5.21 17.36 4.48
C PHE A 178 -4.91 17.31 5.98
N ASN A 179 -4.18 16.29 6.38
CA ASN A 179 -3.48 16.24 7.65
C ASN A 179 -2.00 16.03 7.34
N HIS A 180 -1.10 16.64 8.14
CA HIS A 180 0.31 16.34 7.95
C HIS A 180 1.07 16.28 9.28
N TRP A 181 2.17 15.57 9.27
CA TRP A 181 3.23 15.61 10.27
C TRP A 181 4.52 15.89 9.52
N VAL A 182 5.13 17.04 9.82
CA VAL A 182 6.31 17.54 9.11
C VAL A 182 7.45 17.71 10.10
N MET A 183 8.61 17.26 9.74
CA MET A 183 9.89 17.55 10.41
C MET A 183 10.73 18.36 9.42
N ASP A 184 11.36 19.42 9.91
CA ASP A 184 12.18 20.34 9.11
C ASP A 184 13.52 20.49 9.81
N ASP A 185 14.57 20.00 9.17
CA ASP A 185 15.91 19.92 9.72
C ASP A 185 16.82 21.06 9.22
N SER A 186 16.24 22.19 8.79
CA SER A 186 16.99 23.37 8.36
C SER A 186 17.93 23.85 9.48
N THR A 187 19.16 24.12 9.13
CA THR A 187 20.23 24.48 10.10
C THR A 187 19.80 25.67 10.96
N GLY A 188 19.84 25.49 12.28
CA GLY A 188 19.46 26.51 13.26
C GLY A 188 17.97 26.79 13.33
N GLN A 189 17.13 26.03 12.58
CA GLN A 189 15.70 26.25 12.47
C GLN A 189 14.89 24.96 12.60
N VAL A 190 15.40 24.04 13.41
CA VAL A 190 14.77 22.72 13.60
C VAL A 190 13.36 22.89 14.14
N ARG A 191 12.39 22.24 13.52
CA ARG A 191 10.99 22.32 13.95
C ARG A 191 10.21 21.08 13.56
N THR A 192 9.08 20.87 14.23
CA THR A 192 8.11 19.87 13.80
C THR A 192 6.70 20.47 13.89
N GLN A 193 5.81 19.98 13.02
CA GLN A 193 4.43 20.45 12.97
C GLN A 193 3.50 19.25 12.74
N ILE A 194 2.45 19.17 13.56
CA ILE A 194 1.31 18.29 13.32
C ILE A 194 0.12 19.22 13.02
N HIS A 195 -0.54 19.01 11.87
CA HIS A 195 -1.54 19.98 11.41
C HIS A 195 -2.69 19.26 10.70
N SER A 196 -3.91 19.58 11.09
CA SER A 196 -5.11 19.27 10.31
C SER A 196 -5.62 20.56 9.67
N SER A 197 -5.88 20.53 8.37
CA SER A 197 -6.44 21.69 7.67
C SER A 197 -7.85 22.05 8.15
N HIS A 198 -8.55 21.08 8.78
CA HIS A 198 -9.86 21.34 9.37
C HIS A 198 -9.70 22.25 10.59
N GLY A 199 -10.26 23.48 10.51
CA GLY A 199 -10.11 24.47 11.57
C GLY A 199 -8.67 24.88 11.82
N HIS A 200 -7.75 24.60 10.89
CA HIS A 200 -6.32 24.93 11.01
C HIS A 200 -5.72 24.53 12.36
N THR A 201 -6.14 23.34 12.87
CA THR A 201 -5.71 22.85 14.17
C THR A 201 -4.28 22.35 14.10
N GLN A 202 -3.40 22.90 14.96
CA GLN A 202 -1.95 22.65 14.83
C GLN A 202 -1.27 22.50 16.18
N LEU A 203 -0.26 21.65 16.22
CA LEU A 203 0.79 21.66 17.24
C LEU A 203 2.10 21.97 16.52
N ASN A 204 2.72 23.07 16.87
CA ASN A 204 3.99 23.53 16.31
C ASN A 204 5.05 23.51 17.39
N LEU A 205 6.24 22.99 17.09
CA LEU A 205 7.34 22.86 18.05
C LEU A 205 8.63 23.36 17.42
N GLY A 206 9.43 24.10 18.19
CA GLY A 206 10.77 24.53 17.81
C GLY A 206 10.81 25.91 17.19
N TYR A 207 11.40 26.02 16.00
CA TYR A 207 11.54 27.29 15.26
C TYR A 207 10.29 27.51 14.42
N LEU A 208 9.35 28.31 14.89
CA LEU A 208 8.04 28.45 14.25
C LEU A 208 8.12 29.44 13.09
N ILE A 209 7.66 29.02 11.91
CA ILE A 209 7.68 29.86 10.71
C ILE A 209 6.28 29.96 10.10
N ASP A 210 6.08 30.93 9.23
CA ASP A 210 4.89 31.03 8.41
C ASP A 210 5.06 30.13 7.20
N GLN A 211 4.55 28.89 7.30
CA GLN A 211 4.65 27.88 6.25
C GLN A 211 3.40 27.92 5.40
N ARG A 212 3.57 28.08 4.07
CA ARG A 212 2.46 28.05 3.12
C ARG A 212 2.78 27.03 2.01
N GLY A 213 2.20 25.84 2.16
CA GLY A 213 2.51 24.75 1.26
C GLY A 213 3.98 24.40 1.31
N ASN A 214 4.67 24.44 0.17
CA ASN A 214 6.10 24.18 0.07
C ASN A 214 6.97 25.39 0.44
N ASN A 215 6.38 26.56 0.66
CA ASN A 215 7.14 27.79 0.84
C ASN A 215 7.39 28.04 2.31
N ARG A 216 8.67 28.08 2.70
CA ARG A 216 9.10 28.50 4.04
C ARG A 216 9.00 30.00 4.13
N GLY A 217 8.28 30.50 5.12
CA GLY A 217 8.14 31.93 5.36
C GLY A 217 9.02 32.40 6.53
N GLY A 218 8.75 33.61 6.99
CA GLY A 218 9.50 34.23 8.07
C GLY A 218 9.25 33.62 9.43
N LEU A 219 10.15 33.92 10.36
CA LEU A 219 10.03 33.51 11.78
C LEU A 219 8.76 34.12 12.39
N ARG A 220 7.98 33.26 13.09
CA ARG A 220 6.83 33.68 13.89
C ARG A 220 7.11 33.62 15.38
N GLY A 221 8.09 32.84 15.80
CA GLY A 221 8.43 32.64 17.21
C GLY A 221 9.22 31.36 17.44
N THR A 222 9.52 31.08 18.72
CA THR A 222 10.22 29.85 19.10
C THR A 222 9.51 29.22 20.30
N GLY A 223 9.64 27.89 20.43
CA GLY A 223 9.03 27.13 21.51
C GLY A 223 7.92 26.23 21.01
N PHE A 224 6.73 26.31 21.61
CA PHE A 224 5.59 25.53 21.13
C PHE A 224 4.37 26.42 20.99
N GLU A 225 3.48 26.00 20.06
CA GLU A 225 2.20 26.66 19.85
C GLU A 225 1.15 25.58 19.59
N LEU A 226 0.09 25.59 20.41
CA LEU A 226 -1.11 24.76 20.15
C LEU A 226 -2.23 25.72 19.76
N ARG A 227 -2.75 25.61 18.55
CA ARG A 227 -3.73 26.57 18.03
C ARG A 227 -4.79 25.89 17.20
N THR A 228 -5.95 26.55 17.14
CA THR A 228 -7.06 26.13 16.27
C THR A 228 -7.95 27.34 15.99
N ASP A 229 -8.63 27.34 14.86
CA ASP A 229 -9.69 28.33 14.55
C ASP A 229 -11.06 27.83 15.05
N ALA A 230 -11.10 26.68 15.74
CA ALA A 230 -12.31 26.11 16.33
C ALA A 230 -12.22 26.13 17.86
N TYR A 231 -12.81 25.16 18.53
CA TYR A 231 -12.81 25.10 20.00
C TYR A 231 -11.61 24.31 20.52
N GLY A 232 -11.04 24.77 21.65
CA GLY A 232 -9.99 24.03 22.35
C GLY A 232 -10.44 23.61 23.74
N ALA A 233 -9.92 22.47 24.22
CA ALA A 233 -10.16 22.01 25.58
C ALA A 233 -8.90 21.33 26.09
N LEU A 234 -8.47 21.70 27.31
CA LEU A 234 -7.39 21.03 28.04
C LEU A 234 -8.01 20.42 29.28
N ARG A 235 -7.96 19.11 29.39
CA ARG A 235 -8.56 18.38 30.53
C ARG A 235 -7.55 17.40 31.09
N ALA A 236 -7.39 17.42 32.41
CA ALA A 236 -6.48 16.48 33.10
C ALA A 236 -7.12 16.10 34.44
N GLN A 237 -7.42 14.82 34.62
CA GLN A 237 -8.13 14.32 35.80
C GLN A 237 -7.31 14.52 37.10
N GLN A 238 -5.99 14.37 37.03
CA GLN A 238 -5.14 14.40 38.22
C GLN A 238 -4.53 15.77 38.50
N GLY A 239 -4.71 16.73 37.60
CA GLY A 239 -4.21 18.09 37.80
C GLY A 239 -3.58 18.65 36.52
N LEU A 240 -3.51 19.98 36.47
CA LEU A 240 -2.91 20.71 35.35
C LEU A 240 -2.02 21.81 35.99
N TYR A 241 -0.77 21.86 35.60
CA TYR A 241 0.18 22.85 36.05
C TYR A 241 0.66 23.70 34.90
N LEU A 242 0.42 24.99 34.96
CA LEU A 242 0.89 25.98 33.98
C LEU A 242 1.84 26.94 34.69
N SER A 243 3.03 27.12 34.16
CA SER A 243 4.10 27.84 34.83
C SER A 243 4.95 28.62 33.85
N THR A 244 5.42 29.78 34.28
CA THR A 244 6.41 30.58 33.57
C THR A 244 7.84 30.38 34.11
N TRP A 245 8.00 29.59 35.18
CA TRP A 245 9.33 29.30 35.71
C TRP A 245 10.09 28.35 34.77
N LYS A 246 11.31 28.76 34.45
CA LYS A 246 12.17 28.01 33.54
C LYS A 246 12.77 26.78 34.24
N ARG A 247 12.78 25.67 33.54
CA ARG A 247 13.53 24.47 33.87
C ARG A 247 14.43 24.13 32.67
N SER A 248 15.73 24.36 32.81
CA SER A 248 16.70 24.16 31.72
C SER A 248 16.79 22.69 31.37
N GLY A 249 16.80 22.40 30.05
CA GLY A 249 16.89 21.03 29.56
C GLY A 249 15.64 20.19 29.80
N ALA A 250 14.52 20.80 30.19
CA ALA A 250 13.24 20.11 30.45
C ALA A 250 13.37 18.98 31.47
N GLN A 251 14.20 19.20 32.51
CA GLN A 251 14.45 18.22 33.57
C GLN A 251 13.57 18.47 34.78
N GLY A 252 13.45 17.46 35.66
CA GLY A 252 12.67 17.53 36.89
C GLY A 252 11.36 16.76 36.80
N ALA A 253 10.62 16.71 37.89
CA ALA A 253 9.34 16.03 37.93
C ALA A 253 8.29 16.83 37.14
N GLN A 254 7.37 16.12 36.53
CA GLN A 254 6.37 16.72 35.62
C GLN A 254 5.52 17.81 36.30
N ILE A 255 5.03 17.55 37.52
CA ILE A 255 4.16 18.47 38.27
C ILE A 255 4.93 19.01 39.48
N ASP A 256 6.17 19.46 39.31
CA ASP A 256 6.97 20.06 40.39
C ASP A 256 6.61 21.54 40.50
N ALA A 257 5.95 21.89 41.60
CA ALA A 257 5.51 23.26 41.89
C ALA A 257 6.35 23.89 43.01
N SER A 258 7.57 23.41 43.22
CA SER A 258 8.42 23.90 44.34
C SER A 258 8.67 25.42 44.28
N GLU A 259 8.84 26.01 43.11
CA GLU A 259 9.04 27.45 42.97
C GLU A 259 7.81 28.24 43.45
N ALA A 260 6.61 27.79 43.03
CA ALA A 260 5.36 28.43 43.44
C ALA A 260 5.16 28.31 44.94
N GLN A 261 5.45 27.14 45.53
CA GLN A 261 5.35 26.89 46.95
C GLN A 261 6.32 27.80 47.72
N GLN A 262 7.55 27.94 47.25
CA GLN A 262 8.56 28.80 47.90
C GLN A 262 8.14 30.27 47.85
N GLN A 263 7.55 30.71 46.71
CA GLN A 263 7.06 32.09 46.59
C GLN A 263 5.94 32.38 47.61
N LEU A 264 5.03 31.42 47.78
CA LEU A 264 3.94 31.57 48.76
C LEU A 264 4.51 31.65 50.20
N LYS A 265 5.46 30.79 50.55
CA LYS A 265 6.12 30.83 51.86
C LYS A 265 6.82 32.16 52.11
N ASN A 266 7.52 32.66 51.10
CA ASN A 266 8.21 33.96 51.21
C ASN A 266 7.18 35.10 51.41
N SER A 267 6.05 35.06 50.73
CA SER A 267 4.99 36.05 50.86
C SER A 267 4.39 36.00 52.26
N GLU A 268 4.11 34.79 52.77
CA GLU A 268 3.60 34.62 54.14
C GLU A 268 4.56 35.18 55.18
N GLN A 269 5.84 34.90 55.03
CA GLN A 269 6.86 35.42 55.93
C GLN A 269 6.93 36.96 55.95
N ARG A 270 6.82 37.59 54.77
CA ARG A 270 6.78 39.05 54.64
C ARG A 270 5.59 39.64 55.38
N VAL A 271 4.40 39.02 55.21
CA VAL A 271 3.19 39.51 55.88
C VAL A 271 3.38 39.42 57.39
N LYS A 272 3.91 38.31 57.92
CA LYS A 272 4.20 38.17 59.37
C LYS A 272 5.14 39.26 59.88
N THR A 273 6.25 39.50 59.17
CA THR A 273 7.22 40.51 59.53
C THR A 273 6.61 41.92 59.56
N LEU A 274 5.62 42.20 58.73
CA LEU A 274 4.96 43.51 58.68
C LEU A 274 3.93 43.68 59.82
N SER A 275 3.40 42.58 60.36
CA SER A 275 2.38 42.61 61.40
C SER A 275 3.00 42.65 62.79
N ASP A 276 4.29 42.31 62.96
CA ASP A 276 5.07 42.44 64.20
C ASP A 276 5.68 43.84 64.34
#